data_654bb7337f7b55d3582723376e89077d
#
_entry.id   654bb7337f7b55d3582723376e89077d
#
_cell.length_a   1.000
_cell.length_b   1.000
_cell.length_c   1.000
_cell.angle_alpha   90.00
_cell.angle_beta   90.00
_cell.angle_gamma   90.00
#
_symmetry.space_group_name_H-M   'P 1'
#
loop_
_entity.id
_entity.type
_entity.pdbx_description
1 polymer ?
#
loop_
_entity_poly.entity_id
_entity_poly.type
_entity_poly.pdbx_seq_one_letter_code
_entity_poly.pdbx_strand_id
1 'polypeptide(L)'
;MSQKKGFERRYHILREIIETITLTLLMFLIIRFAVQNFRVDGMSMEPTLHDREYILVNKAAYIFHAPQRGDVIVFEYPLDPQVDYVKRIIAIPGDVISVVGEQVTVDGVTLHESYVNPSDPFNPFAPIYNRAVPPNDYFVMGDNRGNSSDSRQWSFVPRQNIIGRATFVYWPFDGGNFGLLPDYSSVFARVHQ
;
A
#
# COMPACT_ATOMS: atom_id res chain seq x y z
N MET A 1 55.71 -6.09 30.67
CA MET A 1 54.34 -6.65 30.80
C MET A 1 53.25 -5.64 30.56
N SER A 2 53.43 -4.36 30.74
CA SER A 2 52.41 -3.29 30.60
C SER A 2 51.98 -2.99 29.14
N GLN A 3 52.88 -3.03 28.17
CA GLN A 3 52.58 -2.69 26.77
C GLN A 3 51.68 -3.71 26.06
N LYS A 4 51.78 -5.00 26.36
CA LYS A 4 50.89 -6.05 25.76
C LYS A 4 49.41 -5.84 26.15
N LYS A 5 49.13 -5.51 27.43
CA LYS A 5 47.77 -5.25 27.91
C LYS A 5 47.12 -4.03 27.22
N GLY A 6 47.90 -3.00 26.89
CA GLY A 6 47.40 -1.81 26.17
C GLY A 6 47.06 -2.10 24.72
N PHE A 7 47.82 -2.97 24.06
CA PHE A 7 47.57 -3.38 22.67
C PHE A 7 46.31 -4.26 22.57
N GLU A 8 46.14 -5.24 23.43
CA GLU A 8 44.98 -6.12 23.49
C GLU A 8 43.68 -5.29 23.75
N ARG A 9 43.74 -4.34 24.69
CA ARG A 9 42.59 -3.46 24.98
C ARG A 9 42.20 -2.61 23.78
N ARG A 10 43.18 -2.07 23.06
CA ARG A 10 42.91 -1.23 21.83
C ARG A 10 42.31 -2.12 20.72
N TYR A 11 42.80 -3.34 20.56
CA TYR A 11 42.26 -4.29 19.59
C TYR A 11 40.80 -4.66 19.87
N HIS A 12 40.45 -4.94 21.14
CA HIS A 12 39.07 -5.20 21.54
C HIS A 12 38.17 -4.01 21.30
N ILE A 13 38.59 -2.80 21.68
CA ILE A 13 37.79 -1.57 21.43
C ILE A 13 37.59 -1.35 19.93
N LEU A 14 38.63 -1.50 19.13
CA LEU A 14 38.52 -1.33 17.67
C LEU A 14 37.56 -2.36 17.05
N ARG A 15 37.63 -3.60 17.50
CA ARG A 15 36.73 -4.67 17.06
C ARG A 15 35.27 -4.34 17.41
N GLU A 16 34.98 -3.92 18.64
CA GLU A 16 33.64 -3.55 19.09
C GLU A 16 33.09 -2.35 18.28
N ILE A 17 33.92 -1.38 17.97
CA ILE A 17 33.54 -0.24 17.14
C ILE A 17 33.18 -0.73 15.71
N ILE A 18 34.01 -1.58 15.12
CA ILE A 18 33.77 -2.11 13.77
C ILE A 18 32.47 -2.95 13.76
N GLU A 19 32.27 -3.83 14.74
CA GLU A 19 31.05 -4.64 14.86
C GLU A 19 29.82 -3.74 14.99
N THR A 20 29.87 -2.71 15.83
CA THR A 20 28.75 -1.75 15.99
C THR A 20 28.46 -0.99 14.72
N ILE A 21 29.48 -0.46 14.04
CA ILE A 21 29.30 0.26 12.77
C ILE A 21 28.71 -0.68 11.71
N THR A 22 29.21 -1.92 11.62
CA THR A 22 28.74 -2.90 10.64
C THR A 22 27.28 -3.26 10.87
N LEU A 23 26.87 -3.52 12.12
CA LEU A 23 25.49 -3.81 12.48
C LEU A 23 24.56 -2.61 12.20
N THR A 24 25.02 -1.40 12.54
CA THR A 24 24.26 -0.17 12.29
C THR A 24 24.06 0.05 10.80
N LEU A 25 25.10 -0.12 9.99
CA LEU A 25 25.03 0.01 8.54
C LEU A 25 24.11 -1.05 7.92
N LEU A 26 24.22 -2.30 8.38
CA LEU A 26 23.36 -3.39 7.93
C LEU A 26 21.88 -3.11 8.24
N MET A 27 21.58 -2.68 9.46
CA MET A 27 20.22 -2.31 9.85
C MET A 27 19.69 -1.13 9.02
N PHE A 28 20.51 -0.12 8.79
CA PHE A 28 20.14 1.02 7.94
C PHE A 28 19.82 0.57 6.51
N LEU A 29 20.63 -0.31 5.93
CA LEU A 29 20.38 -0.85 4.59
C LEU A 29 19.08 -1.65 4.55
N ILE A 30 18.81 -2.51 5.53
CA ILE A 30 17.56 -3.30 5.62
C ILE A 30 16.35 -2.36 5.64
N ILE A 31 16.38 -1.31 6.47
CA ILE A 31 15.28 -0.34 6.56
C ILE A 31 15.09 0.38 5.21
N ARG A 32 16.18 0.83 4.58
CA ARG A 32 16.14 1.52 3.27
C ARG A 32 15.56 0.65 2.15
N PHE A 33 15.81 -0.66 2.19
CA PHE A 33 15.20 -1.60 1.22
C PHE A 33 13.74 -1.93 1.54
N ALA A 34 13.39 -1.98 2.82
CA ALA A 34 12.05 -2.39 3.25
C ALA A 34 11.01 -1.26 3.17
N VAL A 35 11.43 0.00 3.29
CA VAL A 35 10.51 1.15 3.41
C VAL A 35 10.87 2.23 2.40
N GLN A 36 9.84 2.77 1.76
CA GLN A 36 9.94 3.92 0.86
C GLN A 36 8.88 4.96 1.22
N ASN A 37 9.26 6.24 1.11
CA ASN A 37 8.32 7.34 1.31
C ASN A 37 7.75 7.80 -0.03
N PHE A 38 6.47 8.15 -0.03
CA PHE A 38 5.76 8.75 -1.16
C PHE A 38 4.99 9.98 -0.69
N ARG A 39 4.77 10.91 -1.60
CA ARG A 39 3.84 12.01 -1.42
C ARG A 39 2.55 11.67 -2.17
N VAL A 40 1.43 11.85 -1.52
CA VAL A 40 0.12 11.72 -2.15
C VAL A 40 -0.14 13.00 -2.96
N ASP A 41 -0.36 12.84 -4.26
CA ASP A 41 -0.77 13.94 -5.14
C ASP A 41 -2.19 13.65 -5.66
N GLY A 42 -3.14 14.52 -5.27
CA GLY A 42 -4.54 14.42 -5.62
C GLY A 42 -5.44 13.80 -4.55
N MET A 43 -6.73 13.77 -4.82
CA MET A 43 -7.80 13.47 -3.85
C MET A 43 -8.44 12.10 -4.04
N SER A 44 -7.84 11.22 -4.86
CA SER A 44 -8.48 9.95 -5.24
C SER A 44 -8.66 8.95 -4.10
N MET A 45 -7.94 9.13 -2.98
CA MET A 45 -7.99 8.26 -1.80
C MET A 45 -8.65 8.92 -0.59
N GLU A 46 -9.26 10.09 -0.76
CA GLU A 46 -10.07 10.69 0.30
C GLU A 46 -11.30 9.83 0.63
N PRO A 47 -11.64 9.73 1.90
CA PRO A 47 -11.09 10.41 3.07
C PRO A 47 -9.90 9.69 3.72
N THR A 48 -9.47 8.54 3.21
CA THR A 48 -8.40 7.74 3.84
C THR A 48 -7.02 8.41 3.73
N LEU A 49 -6.71 9.02 2.59
CA LEU A 49 -5.49 9.78 2.36
C LEU A 49 -5.85 11.12 1.69
N HIS A 50 -5.25 12.19 2.17
CA HIS A 50 -5.47 13.54 1.62
C HIS A 50 -4.33 13.99 0.71
N ASP A 51 -4.64 14.98 -0.15
CA ASP A 51 -3.64 15.61 -1.01
C ASP A 51 -2.47 16.16 -0.19
N ARG A 52 -1.25 16.01 -0.70
CA ARG A 52 0.03 16.43 -0.11
C ARG A 52 0.44 15.71 1.18
N GLU A 53 -0.24 14.69 1.61
CA GLU A 53 0.24 13.83 2.69
C GLU A 53 1.47 13.04 2.26
N TYR A 54 2.35 12.78 3.23
CA TYR A 54 3.50 11.90 3.04
C TYR A 54 3.26 10.58 3.75
N ILE A 55 3.41 9.49 3.02
CA ILE A 55 3.14 8.14 3.48
C ILE A 55 4.40 7.26 3.45
N LEU A 56 4.46 6.34 4.41
CA LEU A 56 5.43 5.25 4.40
C LEU A 56 4.82 4.02 3.74
N VAL A 57 5.54 3.50 2.77
CA VAL A 57 5.18 2.30 2.01
C VAL A 57 6.12 1.17 2.38
N ASN A 58 5.55 0.08 2.89
CA ASN A 58 6.26 -1.14 3.21
C ASN A 58 6.42 -2.00 1.94
N LYS A 59 7.61 -2.00 1.37
CA LYS A 59 7.95 -2.80 0.18
C LYS A 59 8.13 -4.29 0.51
N ALA A 60 8.47 -4.59 1.76
CA ALA A 60 8.64 -5.96 2.24
C ALA A 60 7.31 -6.63 2.61
N ALA A 61 6.20 -5.89 2.62
CA ALA A 61 4.88 -6.41 3.02
C ALA A 61 4.49 -7.69 2.27
N TYR A 62 4.88 -7.79 1.01
CA TYR A 62 4.45 -8.87 0.12
C TYR A 62 5.56 -9.87 -0.22
N ILE A 63 6.60 -9.97 0.62
CA ILE A 63 7.65 -10.98 0.46
C ILE A 63 7.14 -12.37 0.87
N PHE A 64 6.34 -12.43 1.95
CA PHE A 64 5.89 -13.70 2.54
C PHE A 64 4.40 -14.00 2.33
N HIS A 65 3.63 -13.04 1.88
CA HIS A 65 2.21 -13.21 1.57
C HIS A 65 1.80 -12.36 0.36
N ALA A 66 0.73 -12.75 -0.30
CA ALA A 66 0.17 -11.98 -1.40
C ALA A 66 -0.56 -10.73 -0.89
N PRO A 67 -0.68 -9.67 -1.73
CA PRO A 67 -1.58 -8.56 -1.46
C PRO A 67 -3.01 -9.03 -1.22
N GLN A 68 -3.72 -8.39 -0.30
CA GLN A 68 -5.04 -8.79 0.16
C GLN A 68 -6.09 -7.72 -0.16
N ARG A 69 -7.36 -8.13 -0.16
CA ARG A 69 -8.48 -7.20 -0.28
C ARG A 69 -8.45 -6.21 0.90
N GLY A 70 -8.67 -4.93 0.61
CA GLY A 70 -8.60 -3.85 1.59
C GLY A 70 -7.23 -3.19 1.73
N ASP A 71 -6.14 -3.82 1.25
CA ASP A 71 -4.81 -3.21 1.27
C ASP A 71 -4.79 -1.93 0.42
N VAL A 72 -4.24 -0.86 0.98
CA VAL A 72 -3.89 0.34 0.20
C VAL A 72 -2.49 0.15 -0.35
N ILE A 73 -2.36 0.13 -1.66
CA ILE A 73 -1.09 -0.15 -2.36
C ILE A 73 -0.61 1.04 -3.15
N VAL A 74 0.72 1.17 -3.24
CA VAL A 74 1.39 2.01 -4.23
C VAL A 74 1.92 1.12 -5.34
N PHE A 75 1.69 1.52 -6.58
CA PHE A 75 2.04 0.73 -7.76
C PHE A 75 2.36 1.61 -8.96
N GLU A 76 3.19 1.10 -9.86
CA GLU A 76 3.45 1.71 -11.16
C GLU A 76 2.19 1.62 -12.03
N TYR A 77 1.74 2.75 -12.57
CA TYR A 77 0.53 2.81 -13.40
C TYR A 77 0.70 1.95 -14.66
N PRO A 78 -0.20 0.99 -14.94
CA PRO A 78 -0.01 0.03 -16.02
C PRO A 78 0.10 0.61 -17.42
N LEU A 79 -0.47 1.81 -17.67
CA LEU A 79 -0.41 2.47 -18.98
C LEU A 79 0.76 3.47 -19.07
N ASP A 80 1.35 3.88 -17.94
CA ASP A 80 2.53 4.73 -17.87
C ASP A 80 3.36 4.40 -16.62
N PRO A 81 4.32 3.47 -16.71
CA PRO A 81 5.11 3.02 -15.56
C PRO A 81 6.04 4.08 -14.94
N GLN A 82 6.08 5.29 -15.49
CA GLN A 82 6.83 6.41 -14.90
C GLN A 82 6.00 7.15 -13.83
N VAL A 83 4.71 6.80 -13.70
CA VAL A 83 3.79 7.41 -12.75
C VAL A 83 3.34 6.38 -11.72
N ASP A 84 3.49 6.71 -10.45
CA ASP A 84 3.03 5.88 -9.35
C ASP A 84 1.63 6.30 -8.92
N TYR A 85 0.76 5.31 -8.70
CA TYR A 85 -0.58 5.51 -8.18
C TYR A 85 -0.73 4.88 -6.80
N VAL A 86 -1.63 5.44 -6.00
CA VAL A 86 -2.09 4.85 -4.73
C VAL A 86 -3.58 4.55 -4.83
N LYS A 87 -3.97 3.27 -4.58
CA LYS A 87 -5.37 2.80 -4.61
C LYS A 87 -5.57 1.67 -3.60
N ARG A 88 -6.84 1.34 -3.33
CA ARG A 88 -7.23 0.20 -2.50
C ARG A 88 -7.52 -1.02 -3.37
N ILE A 89 -7.01 -2.19 -2.95
CA ILE A 89 -7.37 -3.48 -3.56
C ILE A 89 -8.81 -3.82 -3.15
N ILE A 90 -9.65 -4.02 -4.16
CA ILE A 90 -11.05 -4.42 -3.98
C ILE A 90 -11.23 -5.90 -4.28
N ALA A 91 -10.57 -6.41 -5.33
CA ALA A 91 -10.61 -7.82 -5.68
C ALA A 91 -9.21 -8.33 -6.05
N ILE A 92 -8.97 -9.61 -5.73
CA ILE A 92 -7.69 -10.31 -5.89
C ILE A 92 -7.80 -11.38 -7.00
N PRO A 93 -6.68 -12.00 -7.42
CA PRO A 93 -6.71 -13.06 -8.45
C PRO A 93 -7.73 -14.15 -8.14
N GLY A 94 -8.59 -14.45 -9.13
CA GLY A 94 -9.63 -15.45 -9.03
C GLY A 94 -11.00 -14.94 -8.60
N ASP A 95 -11.10 -13.74 -8.05
CA ASP A 95 -12.39 -13.13 -7.70
C ASP A 95 -13.20 -12.77 -8.93
N VAL A 96 -14.52 -12.69 -8.73
CA VAL A 96 -15.47 -12.15 -9.72
C VAL A 96 -16.06 -10.85 -9.17
N ILE A 97 -15.74 -9.72 -9.81
CA ILE A 97 -16.20 -8.40 -9.41
C ILE A 97 -17.32 -7.88 -10.29
N SER A 98 -18.30 -7.23 -9.66
CA SER A 98 -19.31 -6.40 -10.33
C SER A 98 -19.35 -5.02 -9.66
N VAL A 99 -19.43 -3.96 -10.47
CA VAL A 99 -19.57 -2.57 -10.03
C VAL A 99 -20.74 -1.96 -10.78
N VAL A 100 -21.83 -1.68 -10.09
CA VAL A 100 -23.05 -1.12 -10.68
C VAL A 100 -23.49 0.09 -9.85
N GLY A 101 -23.32 1.26 -10.40
CA GLY A 101 -23.51 2.48 -9.62
C GLY A 101 -22.52 2.53 -8.46
N GLU A 102 -23.01 2.76 -7.26
CA GLU A 102 -22.21 2.78 -6.03
C GLU A 102 -21.99 1.36 -5.45
N GLN A 103 -22.71 0.38 -5.96
CA GLN A 103 -22.67 -0.96 -5.40
C GLN A 103 -21.50 -1.76 -5.97
N VAL A 104 -20.64 -2.24 -5.08
CA VAL A 104 -19.54 -3.16 -5.37
C VAL A 104 -19.87 -4.54 -4.82
N THR A 105 -19.74 -5.56 -5.67
CA THR A 105 -19.98 -6.95 -5.32
C THR A 105 -18.75 -7.77 -5.70
N VAL A 106 -18.24 -8.57 -4.77
CA VAL A 106 -17.12 -9.50 -5.00
C VAL A 106 -17.60 -10.91 -4.65
N ASP A 107 -17.48 -11.86 -5.57
CA ASP A 107 -17.93 -13.24 -5.44
C ASP A 107 -19.40 -13.37 -4.98
N GLY A 108 -20.25 -12.48 -5.50
CA GLY A 108 -21.67 -12.43 -5.15
C GLY A 108 -21.97 -11.74 -3.79
N VAL A 109 -20.96 -11.31 -3.06
CA VAL A 109 -21.11 -10.60 -1.78
C VAL A 109 -21.05 -9.09 -2.01
N THR A 110 -22.11 -8.37 -1.67
CA THR A 110 -22.12 -6.91 -1.69
C THR A 110 -21.28 -6.36 -0.54
N LEU A 111 -20.34 -5.48 -0.85
CA LEU A 111 -19.48 -4.84 0.14
C LEU A 111 -20.18 -3.65 0.80
N HIS A 112 -19.99 -3.51 2.11
CA HIS A 112 -20.38 -2.32 2.88
C HIS A 112 -19.13 -1.49 3.19
N GLU A 113 -18.79 -0.59 2.28
CA GLU A 113 -17.50 0.08 2.21
C GLU A 113 -17.47 1.34 3.08
N SER A 114 -17.20 1.18 4.38
CA SER A 114 -17.19 2.27 5.36
C SER A 114 -16.08 3.32 5.16
N TYR A 115 -15.13 3.06 4.29
CA TYR A 115 -14.05 3.99 3.90
C TYR A 115 -14.42 4.91 2.73
N VAL A 116 -15.53 4.66 2.07
CA VAL A 116 -16.04 5.53 0.99
C VAL A 116 -16.90 6.63 1.58
N ASN A 117 -16.70 7.86 1.13
CA ASN A 117 -17.56 8.96 1.52
C ASN A 117 -18.90 8.87 0.76
N PRO A 118 -20.04 8.65 1.44
CA PRO A 118 -21.33 8.53 0.77
C PRO A 118 -21.83 9.84 0.16
N SER A 119 -21.20 10.97 0.51
CA SER A 119 -21.56 12.30 -0.05
C SER A 119 -20.80 12.62 -1.32
N ASP A 120 -19.84 11.80 -1.75
CA ASP A 120 -19.11 12.05 -2.98
C ASP A 120 -20.00 11.81 -4.20
N PRO A 121 -20.00 12.72 -5.17
CA PRO A 121 -20.77 12.51 -6.37
C PRO A 121 -20.30 11.26 -7.11
N PHE A 122 -21.24 10.35 -7.36
CA PHE A 122 -20.98 9.15 -8.12
C PHE A 122 -20.44 9.49 -9.52
N ASN A 123 -19.31 8.89 -9.87
CA ASN A 123 -18.80 8.98 -11.23
C ASN A 123 -19.51 7.93 -12.11
N PRO A 124 -20.17 8.33 -13.20
CA PRO A 124 -20.91 7.43 -14.07
C PRO A 124 -19.99 6.60 -14.98
N PHE A 125 -19.12 5.78 -14.39
CA PHE A 125 -18.45 4.73 -15.17
C PHE A 125 -19.46 3.71 -15.69
N ALA A 126 -19.20 3.15 -16.85
CA ALA A 126 -19.99 2.06 -17.36
C ALA A 126 -20.04 0.90 -16.34
N PRO A 127 -21.22 0.29 -16.13
CA PRO A 127 -21.33 -0.83 -15.20
C PRO A 127 -20.39 -1.98 -15.59
N ILE A 128 -19.80 -2.59 -14.57
CA ILE A 128 -18.98 -3.80 -14.72
C ILE A 128 -19.77 -4.96 -14.15
N TYR A 129 -19.96 -6.01 -14.96
CA TYR A 129 -20.70 -7.21 -14.56
C TYR A 129 -19.81 -8.45 -14.60
N ASN A 130 -19.76 -9.19 -13.51
CA ASN A 130 -19.14 -10.51 -13.41
C ASN A 130 -17.74 -10.59 -14.05
N ARG A 131 -16.91 -9.58 -13.82
CA ARG A 131 -15.57 -9.53 -14.38
C ARG A 131 -14.61 -10.34 -13.52
N ALA A 132 -14.12 -11.45 -14.04
CA ALA A 132 -13.12 -12.26 -13.37
C ALA A 132 -11.78 -11.52 -13.31
N VAL A 133 -11.13 -11.54 -12.15
CA VAL A 133 -9.78 -11.02 -11.94
C VAL A 133 -8.77 -12.07 -12.41
N PRO A 134 -7.93 -11.76 -13.40
CA PRO A 134 -6.96 -12.72 -13.92
C PRO A 134 -5.93 -13.17 -12.87
N PRO A 135 -5.24 -14.30 -13.09
CA PRO A 135 -4.09 -14.68 -12.28
C PRO A 135 -3.02 -13.58 -12.23
N ASN A 136 -2.51 -13.28 -11.05
CA ASN A 136 -1.50 -12.25 -10.78
C ASN A 136 -1.94 -10.80 -11.05
N ASP A 137 -3.23 -10.54 -11.21
CA ASP A 137 -3.78 -9.21 -11.39
C ASP A 137 -4.67 -8.81 -10.21
N TYR A 138 -4.79 -7.51 -9.98
CA TYR A 138 -5.58 -6.94 -8.89
C TYR A 138 -6.53 -5.88 -9.43
N PHE A 139 -7.77 -5.89 -8.94
CA PHE A 139 -8.72 -4.83 -9.22
C PHE A 139 -8.67 -3.81 -8.09
N VAL A 140 -8.34 -2.58 -8.42
CA VAL A 140 -8.16 -1.51 -7.45
C VAL A 140 -9.11 -0.35 -7.70
N MET A 141 -9.52 0.32 -6.63
CA MET A 141 -10.34 1.53 -6.71
C MET A 141 -9.82 2.59 -5.75
N GLY A 142 -10.05 3.86 -6.11
CA GLY A 142 -9.90 4.95 -5.15
C GLY A 142 -11.03 4.97 -4.12
N ASP A 143 -10.75 5.44 -2.90
CA ASP A 143 -11.76 5.59 -1.86
C ASP A 143 -12.71 6.76 -2.20
N ASN A 144 -12.20 7.79 -2.90
CA ASN A 144 -13.00 8.82 -3.55
C ASN A 144 -13.53 8.32 -4.90
N ARG A 145 -14.66 7.63 -4.87
CA ARG A 145 -15.27 6.95 -6.02
C ARG A 145 -15.58 7.86 -7.20
N GLY A 146 -15.96 9.09 -6.92
CA GLY A 146 -16.31 10.09 -7.92
C GLY A 146 -15.10 10.76 -8.58
N ASN A 147 -13.95 10.75 -7.92
CA ASN A 147 -12.74 11.44 -8.35
C ASN A 147 -11.51 10.52 -8.35
N SER A 148 -11.59 9.39 -9.04
CA SER A 148 -10.51 8.43 -9.11
C SER A 148 -10.37 7.82 -10.49
N SER A 149 -9.17 7.91 -11.07
CA SER A 149 -8.78 7.08 -12.19
C SER A 149 -8.26 5.73 -11.65
N ASP A 150 -8.99 4.64 -11.93
CA ASP A 150 -8.71 3.33 -11.35
C ASP A 150 -9.16 2.17 -12.28
N SER A 151 -9.20 0.96 -11.76
CA SER A 151 -9.50 -0.25 -12.56
C SER A 151 -10.85 -0.24 -13.25
N ARG A 152 -11.75 0.64 -12.87
CA ARG A 152 -13.01 0.85 -13.59
C ARG A 152 -12.79 1.41 -15.00
N GLN A 153 -11.71 2.18 -15.19
CA GLN A 153 -11.37 2.80 -16.48
C GLN A 153 -10.33 1.99 -17.27
N TRP A 154 -9.23 1.60 -16.62
CA TRP A 154 -8.05 1.09 -17.32
C TRP A 154 -7.71 -0.37 -17.01
N SER A 155 -8.60 -1.11 -16.32
CA SER A 155 -8.49 -2.54 -16.06
C SER A 155 -7.66 -2.88 -14.80
N PHE A 156 -6.82 -3.89 -14.83
CA PHE A 156 -6.17 -4.49 -13.67
C PHE A 156 -4.75 -3.95 -13.43
N VAL A 157 -4.27 -4.11 -12.20
CA VAL A 157 -2.87 -3.88 -11.82
C VAL A 157 -2.16 -5.23 -11.75
N PRO A 158 -1.14 -5.47 -12.60
CA PRO A 158 -0.32 -6.66 -12.49
C PRO A 158 0.46 -6.68 -11.17
N ARG A 159 0.63 -7.87 -10.58
CA ARG A 159 1.38 -8.06 -9.33
C ARG A 159 2.77 -7.43 -9.35
N GLN A 160 3.46 -7.51 -10.48
CA GLN A 160 4.80 -6.98 -10.67
C GLN A 160 4.87 -5.46 -10.57
N ASN A 161 3.78 -4.75 -10.83
CA ASN A 161 3.71 -3.29 -10.73
C ASN A 161 3.53 -2.82 -9.28
N ILE A 162 3.15 -3.71 -8.35
CA ILE A 162 2.92 -3.35 -6.95
C ILE A 162 4.26 -3.12 -6.26
N ILE A 163 4.51 -1.86 -5.86
CA ILE A 163 5.70 -1.42 -5.14
C ILE A 163 5.63 -1.85 -3.67
N GLY A 164 4.47 -1.65 -3.01
CA GLY A 164 4.31 -2.01 -1.61
C GLY A 164 2.97 -1.55 -1.03
N ARG A 165 2.81 -1.81 0.28
CA ARG A 165 1.63 -1.44 1.06
C ARG A 165 1.83 -0.11 1.77
N ALA A 166 0.94 0.84 1.57
CA ALA A 166 0.90 2.06 2.36
C ALA A 166 0.46 1.71 3.80
N THR A 167 1.23 2.18 4.80
CA THR A 167 1.02 1.75 6.19
C THR A 167 0.88 2.89 7.17
N PHE A 168 1.51 4.03 6.89
CA PHE A 168 1.60 5.11 7.87
C PHE A 168 1.63 6.46 7.17
N VAL A 169 0.86 7.44 7.68
CA VAL A 169 0.95 8.86 7.30
C VAL A 169 1.84 9.56 8.32
N TYR A 170 2.98 10.11 7.87
CA TYR A 170 3.93 10.73 8.78
C TYR A 170 4.00 12.26 8.69
N TRP A 171 3.33 12.85 7.71
CA TRP A 171 3.24 14.31 7.54
C TRP A 171 1.97 14.69 6.75
N PRO A 172 1.28 15.79 7.10
CA PRO A 172 1.56 16.73 8.20
C PRO A 172 1.19 16.14 9.58
N PHE A 173 1.85 16.62 10.63
CA PHE A 173 1.56 16.16 12.02
C PHE A 173 0.25 16.70 12.58
N ASP A 174 -0.27 17.77 12.01
CA ASP A 174 -1.50 18.47 12.39
C ASP A 174 -2.71 18.11 11.52
N GLY A 175 -2.51 17.23 10.56
CA GLY A 175 -3.48 16.93 9.48
C GLY A 175 -4.60 15.97 9.85
N GLY A 176 -4.74 15.53 11.09
CA GLY A 176 -5.80 14.59 11.50
C GLY A 176 -5.57 13.12 11.08
N ASN A 177 -4.80 12.87 10.03
CA ASN A 177 -4.49 11.53 9.49
C ASN A 177 -3.13 10.97 9.94
N PHE A 178 -2.39 11.71 10.78
CA PHE A 178 -1.11 11.22 11.28
C PHE A 178 -1.28 9.88 12.02
N GLY A 179 -0.61 8.85 11.53
CA GLY A 179 -0.66 7.55 12.16
C GLY A 179 -0.74 6.39 11.18
N LEU A 180 -1.05 5.21 11.71
CA LEU A 180 -1.29 4.01 10.90
C LEU A 180 -2.57 4.19 10.07
N LEU A 181 -2.52 3.71 8.83
CA LEU A 181 -3.72 3.65 8.01
C LEU A 181 -4.75 2.71 8.67
N PRO A 182 -6.04 3.09 8.66
CA PRO A 182 -7.10 2.25 9.19
C PRO A 182 -7.16 0.89 8.47
N ASP A 183 -7.42 -0.16 9.24
CA ASP A 183 -7.65 -1.51 8.70
C ASP A 183 -9.14 -1.69 8.41
N TYR A 184 -9.46 -1.93 7.15
CA TYR A 184 -10.80 -2.22 6.67
C TYR A 184 -10.97 -3.66 6.17
N SER A 185 -10.13 -4.59 6.60
CA SER A 185 -10.21 -6.01 6.24
C SER A 185 -11.57 -6.63 6.57
N SER A 186 -12.23 -6.13 7.63
CA SER A 186 -13.56 -6.56 8.04
C SER A 186 -14.66 -6.35 6.98
N VAL A 187 -14.49 -5.35 6.09
CA VAL A 187 -15.40 -5.11 4.95
C VAL A 187 -15.46 -6.32 4.03
N PHE A 188 -14.35 -7.03 3.90
CA PHE A 188 -14.18 -8.19 3.02
C PHE A 188 -14.35 -9.54 3.73
N ALA A 189 -14.67 -9.55 5.02
CA ALA A 189 -14.70 -10.78 5.83
C ALA A 189 -15.72 -11.84 5.35
N ARG A 190 -16.74 -11.42 4.57
CA ARG A 190 -17.76 -12.32 4.01
C ARG A 190 -17.43 -12.83 2.61
N VAL A 191 -16.45 -12.24 1.97
CA VAL A 191 -15.97 -12.68 0.66
C VAL A 191 -15.10 -13.91 0.88
N HIS A 192 -15.54 -15.06 0.39
CA HIS A 192 -14.84 -16.33 0.60
C HIS A 192 -13.40 -16.28 0.09
N GLN A 193 -12.54 -16.90 0.88
CA GLN A 193 -11.12 -17.12 0.53
C GLN A 193 -11.00 -18.32 -0.41
#